data_85d7b4998379bcb3f3ec411ce5d48ad1
#
_entry.id   85d7b4998379bcb3f3ec411ce5d48ad1
#
_cell.length_a   1.000
_cell.length_b   1.000
_cell.length_c   1.000
_cell.angle_alpha   90.00
_cell.angle_beta   90.00
_cell.angle_gamma   90.00
#
_symmetry.space_group_name_H-M   'P 1'
#
loop_
_entity.id
_entity.type
_entity.pdbx_description
1 polymer ?
#
loop_
_entity_poly.entity_id
_entity_poly.type
_entity_poly.pdbx_seq_one_letter_code
_entity_poly.pdbx_strand_id
1 'polypeptide(L)'
;MKKQIAILGSTGSIGTQALQVIEEQSDQYEAYVLTANNRVEELIAQARKFKPEAVVIANETKYAQLKEALADLPIKVYAGTDAICQIVEDSEIDIVLTAMVGYAGLKPTMNAIRARKPIALANKETLVVAGELINDMARLSGTPILPVDSEHSAVFQCLAGELGNPIEKVILTASGGPFRNCTMEQLATVTKAQALKHPNWDMGAKITIDSASMMNKGFEVIEAKWLFGVRPDQIEVVVHPQSIIHSMVQFEDGAVKAQLGMPDMRLPIQYAFSYPQRLKASFPRLDFKMCTNLTFEQPDTTRFRNLALAYEALHKGGNMPCIVNAANEVVVAAFLRDEISFLGMSDVIEKAMSIVSFVAKPEYEDYVATDAMTRRIAQELIKLNSTGIRVSQLPSSSEENKNSK
;
A
#
# COMPACT_ATOMS: atom_id res chain seq x y z
N MET A 1 -21.98 -10.60 19.74
CA MET A 1 -21.13 -9.43 20.16
C MET A 1 -20.67 -8.72 18.91
N LYS A 2 -20.45 -7.41 18.94
CA LYS A 2 -19.86 -6.66 17.82
C LYS A 2 -18.39 -6.98 17.71
N LYS A 3 -17.85 -7.05 16.48
CA LYS A 3 -16.40 -7.18 16.30
C LYS A 3 -15.69 -5.87 16.66
N GLN A 4 -14.62 -6.00 17.42
CA GLN A 4 -13.78 -4.89 17.88
C GLN A 4 -12.68 -4.62 16.86
N ILE A 5 -12.71 -3.46 16.22
CA ILE A 5 -11.80 -3.10 15.12
C ILE A 5 -10.74 -2.11 15.61
N ALA A 6 -9.46 -2.47 15.46
CA ALA A 6 -8.37 -1.52 15.60
C ALA A 6 -8.01 -0.93 14.24
N ILE A 7 -7.98 0.40 14.13
CA ILE A 7 -7.66 1.12 12.88
C ILE A 7 -6.33 1.83 13.04
N LEU A 8 -5.29 1.30 12.40
CA LEU A 8 -3.98 1.93 12.35
C LEU A 8 -3.95 2.95 11.20
N GLY A 9 -4.00 4.25 11.55
CA GLY A 9 -4.10 5.34 10.58
C GLY A 9 -5.55 5.76 10.30
N SER A 10 -6.37 5.92 11.33
CA SER A 10 -7.81 6.24 11.24
C SER A 10 -8.12 7.57 10.55
N THR A 11 -7.19 8.53 10.57
CA THR A 11 -7.35 9.85 9.95
C THR A 11 -6.94 9.89 8.47
N GLY A 12 -6.42 8.79 7.92
CA GLY A 12 -6.10 8.65 6.50
C GLY A 12 -7.33 8.34 5.64
N SER A 13 -7.16 8.31 4.31
CA SER A 13 -8.26 8.04 3.37
C SER A 13 -8.94 6.69 3.63
N ILE A 14 -8.18 5.62 3.87
CA ILE A 14 -8.74 4.29 4.18
C ILE A 14 -9.36 4.29 5.57
N GLY A 15 -8.70 4.87 6.57
CA GLY A 15 -9.19 4.90 7.94
C GLY A 15 -10.52 5.64 8.09
N THR A 16 -10.70 6.77 7.41
CA THR A 16 -11.96 7.52 7.42
C THR A 16 -13.09 6.74 6.74
N GLN A 17 -12.82 6.04 5.64
CA GLN A 17 -13.79 5.18 4.98
C GLN A 17 -14.11 3.92 5.81
N ALA A 18 -13.15 3.37 6.55
CA ALA A 18 -13.40 2.30 7.50
C ALA A 18 -14.35 2.72 8.63
N LEU A 19 -14.19 3.95 9.13
CA LEU A 19 -15.11 4.50 10.12
C LEU A 19 -16.53 4.71 9.56
N GLN A 20 -16.68 5.06 8.26
CA GLN A 20 -17.99 5.09 7.59
C GLN A 20 -18.62 3.70 7.49
N VAL A 21 -17.82 2.66 7.19
CA VAL A 21 -18.29 1.27 7.20
C VAL A 21 -18.75 0.86 8.59
N ILE A 22 -17.98 1.17 9.64
CA ILE A 22 -18.35 0.88 11.03
C ILE A 22 -19.65 1.62 11.43
N GLU A 23 -19.80 2.86 11.03
CA GLU A 23 -21.00 3.65 11.31
C GLU A 23 -22.25 3.06 10.62
N GLU A 24 -22.13 2.64 9.35
CA GLU A 24 -23.22 2.01 8.61
C GLU A 24 -23.59 0.62 9.15
N GLN A 25 -22.59 -0.12 9.64
CA GLN A 25 -22.75 -1.46 10.20
C GLN A 25 -22.59 -1.47 11.74
N SER A 26 -23.11 -0.45 12.41
CA SER A 26 -22.90 -0.23 13.84
C SER A 26 -23.49 -1.31 14.76
N ASP A 27 -24.31 -2.21 14.25
CA ASP A 27 -24.77 -3.42 14.92
C ASP A 27 -23.78 -4.59 14.83
N GLN A 28 -22.82 -4.55 13.89
CA GLN A 28 -21.82 -5.59 13.63
C GLN A 28 -20.42 -5.22 14.13
N TYR A 29 -20.05 -3.92 14.06
CA TYR A 29 -18.69 -3.44 14.32
C TYR A 29 -18.64 -2.30 15.33
N GLU A 30 -17.49 -2.20 15.99
CA GLU A 30 -17.14 -1.11 16.89
C GLU A 30 -15.69 -0.68 16.66
N ALA A 31 -15.44 0.64 16.63
CA ALA A 31 -14.10 1.18 16.57
C ALA A 31 -13.46 1.10 17.96
N TYR A 32 -12.59 0.13 18.18
CA TYR A 32 -12.01 -0.16 19.50
C TYR A 32 -10.71 0.61 19.76
N VAL A 33 -9.84 0.67 18.75
CA VAL A 33 -8.59 1.45 18.80
C VAL A 33 -8.50 2.33 17.56
N LEU A 34 -8.17 3.62 17.74
CA LEU A 34 -7.90 4.55 16.66
C LEU A 34 -6.49 5.11 16.78
N THR A 35 -5.73 5.12 15.69
CA THR A 35 -4.39 5.71 15.70
C THR A 35 -4.21 6.75 14.60
N ALA A 36 -3.40 7.76 14.86
CA ALA A 36 -2.99 8.76 13.87
C ALA A 36 -1.50 9.11 14.04
N ASN A 37 -0.90 9.72 13.03
CA ASN A 37 0.49 10.21 13.13
C ASN A 37 0.52 11.65 13.69
N ASN A 38 0.07 12.64 12.88
CA ASN A 38 0.16 14.07 13.21
C ASN A 38 -1.21 14.76 13.31
N ARG A 39 -2.27 14.17 12.76
CA ARG A 39 -3.61 14.76 12.66
C ARG A 39 -4.39 14.62 13.96
N VAL A 40 -3.97 15.38 14.97
CA VAL A 40 -4.54 15.29 16.32
C VAL A 40 -5.99 15.76 16.36
N GLU A 41 -6.35 16.82 15.65
CA GLU A 41 -7.71 17.37 15.65
C GLU A 41 -8.73 16.37 15.06
N GLU A 42 -8.37 15.74 13.94
CA GLU A 42 -9.21 14.71 13.33
C GLU A 42 -9.33 13.49 14.26
N LEU A 43 -8.25 13.08 14.92
CA LEU A 43 -8.28 11.98 15.88
C LEU A 43 -9.17 12.31 17.08
N ILE A 44 -9.12 13.52 17.60
CA ILE A 44 -10.01 14.00 18.68
C ILE A 44 -11.48 13.93 18.22
N ALA A 45 -11.78 14.43 17.02
CA ALA A 45 -13.14 14.41 16.48
C ALA A 45 -13.66 12.96 16.30
N GLN A 46 -12.81 12.06 15.78
CA GLN A 46 -13.13 10.65 15.66
C GLN A 46 -13.33 9.98 17.02
N ALA A 47 -12.46 10.24 17.99
CA ALA A 47 -12.55 9.70 19.34
C ALA A 47 -13.84 10.14 20.05
N ARG A 48 -14.23 11.40 19.94
CA ARG A 48 -15.47 11.90 20.51
C ARG A 48 -16.73 11.30 19.86
N LYS A 49 -16.67 11.04 18.54
CA LYS A 49 -17.78 10.44 17.78
C LYS A 49 -17.92 8.94 18.05
N PHE A 50 -16.84 8.19 17.92
CA PHE A 50 -16.85 6.71 17.96
C PHE A 50 -16.61 6.14 19.36
N LYS A 51 -16.08 6.93 20.30
CA LYS A 51 -15.80 6.57 21.70
C LYS A 51 -15.02 5.26 21.82
N PRO A 52 -13.84 5.16 21.16
CA PRO A 52 -13.02 3.95 21.25
C PRO A 52 -12.54 3.69 22.68
N GLU A 53 -12.10 2.47 22.96
CA GLU A 53 -11.43 2.15 24.21
C GLU A 53 -10.09 2.90 24.35
N ALA A 54 -9.35 3.03 23.22
CA ALA A 54 -8.08 3.71 23.22
C ALA A 54 -7.80 4.50 21.94
N VAL A 55 -7.00 5.55 22.07
CA VAL A 55 -6.41 6.30 20.96
C VAL A 55 -4.91 6.41 21.12
N VAL A 56 -4.17 6.37 19.99
CA VAL A 56 -2.72 6.52 19.97
C VAL A 56 -2.30 7.56 18.94
N ILE A 57 -1.52 8.55 19.35
CA ILE A 57 -0.89 9.53 18.46
C ILE A 57 0.61 9.19 18.30
N ALA A 58 1.09 8.91 17.08
CA ALA A 58 2.48 8.54 16.87
C ALA A 58 3.44 9.69 17.19
N ASN A 59 3.05 10.93 16.86
CA ASN A 59 3.82 12.12 17.23
C ASN A 59 3.63 12.47 18.71
N GLU A 60 4.61 12.13 19.52
CA GLU A 60 4.59 12.33 20.97
C GLU A 60 4.41 13.80 21.39
N THR A 61 4.82 14.77 20.54
CA THR A 61 4.62 16.19 20.85
C THR A 61 3.14 16.61 20.88
N LYS A 62 2.25 15.78 20.34
CA LYS A 62 0.79 15.98 20.31
C LYS A 62 0.05 15.29 21.47
N TYR A 63 0.77 14.53 22.31
CA TYR A 63 0.18 13.76 23.41
C TYR A 63 -0.62 14.63 24.38
N ALA A 64 -0.02 15.72 24.86
CA ALA A 64 -0.66 16.59 25.86
C ALA A 64 -1.99 17.17 25.32
N GLN A 65 -1.99 17.65 24.08
CA GLN A 65 -3.17 18.18 23.41
C GLN A 65 -4.28 17.12 23.29
N LEU A 66 -3.93 15.89 22.86
CA LEU A 66 -4.88 14.79 22.72
C LEU A 66 -5.47 14.39 24.07
N LYS A 67 -4.63 14.25 25.09
CA LYS A 67 -5.02 13.84 26.43
C LYS A 67 -5.95 14.87 27.08
N GLU A 68 -5.63 16.15 27.00
CA GLU A 68 -6.46 17.23 27.54
C GLU A 68 -7.82 17.28 26.86
N ALA A 69 -7.83 17.18 25.52
CA ALA A 69 -9.06 17.23 24.71
C ALA A 69 -10.01 16.06 24.95
N LEU A 70 -9.54 14.94 25.49
CA LEU A 70 -10.35 13.75 25.79
C LEU A 70 -10.49 13.46 27.29
N ALA A 71 -10.08 14.38 28.17
CA ALA A 71 -10.07 14.19 29.62
C ALA A 71 -11.47 13.94 30.23
N ASP A 72 -12.52 14.39 29.55
CA ASP A 72 -13.93 14.21 29.94
C ASP A 72 -14.52 12.85 29.51
N LEU A 73 -13.78 12.04 28.78
CA LEU A 73 -14.23 10.74 28.26
C LEU A 73 -13.39 9.59 28.86
N PRO A 74 -13.97 8.39 29.03
CA PRO A 74 -13.27 7.22 29.54
C PRO A 74 -12.41 6.55 28.45
N ILE A 75 -11.60 7.34 27.72
CA ILE A 75 -10.77 6.88 26.61
C ILE A 75 -9.32 6.86 27.06
N LYS A 76 -8.65 5.73 26.87
CA LYS A 76 -7.21 5.61 27.14
C LYS A 76 -6.42 6.33 26.05
N VAL A 77 -5.48 7.20 26.45
CA VAL A 77 -4.67 8.01 25.49
C VAL A 77 -3.21 7.62 25.61
N TYR A 78 -2.62 7.24 24.48
CA TYR A 78 -1.22 6.85 24.37
C TYR A 78 -0.51 7.64 23.28
N ALA A 79 0.83 7.63 23.29
CA ALA A 79 1.66 8.26 22.25
C ALA A 79 2.89 7.41 21.91
N GLY A 80 3.44 7.68 20.73
CA GLY A 80 4.63 7.02 20.21
C GLY A 80 4.34 5.79 19.34
N THR A 81 5.31 5.47 18.49
CA THR A 81 5.22 4.31 17.59
C THR A 81 5.23 2.97 18.34
N ASP A 82 5.94 2.89 19.44
CA ASP A 82 5.96 1.69 20.27
C ASP A 82 4.59 1.44 20.94
N ALA A 83 3.86 2.48 21.32
CA ALA A 83 2.49 2.34 21.81
C ALA A 83 1.54 1.78 20.73
N ILE A 84 1.72 2.17 19.45
CA ILE A 84 0.97 1.56 18.33
C ILE A 84 1.31 0.07 18.20
N CYS A 85 2.59 -0.30 18.35
CA CYS A 85 3.04 -1.68 18.27
C CYS A 85 2.49 -2.54 19.42
N GLN A 86 2.30 -1.98 20.60
CA GLN A 86 1.79 -2.68 21.78
C GLN A 86 0.27 -2.80 21.77
N ILE A 87 -0.44 -1.74 21.38
CA ILE A 87 -1.91 -1.71 21.48
C ILE A 87 -2.59 -2.75 20.57
N VAL A 88 -1.96 -3.14 19.46
CA VAL A 88 -2.50 -4.16 18.54
C VAL A 88 -2.50 -5.58 19.15
N GLU A 89 -1.83 -5.77 20.28
CA GLU A 89 -1.77 -7.05 21.00
C GLU A 89 -2.95 -7.22 22.00
N ASP A 90 -3.78 -6.19 22.17
CA ASP A 90 -4.92 -6.24 23.09
C ASP A 90 -5.87 -7.39 22.73
N SER A 91 -6.24 -8.20 23.75
CA SER A 91 -7.04 -9.42 23.57
C SER A 91 -8.42 -9.16 22.98
N GLU A 92 -9.01 -8.02 23.25
CA GLU A 92 -10.37 -7.66 22.82
C GLU A 92 -10.44 -7.29 21.33
N ILE A 93 -9.32 -7.04 20.68
CA ILE A 93 -9.29 -6.72 19.24
C ILE A 93 -9.58 -7.98 18.42
N ASP A 94 -10.62 -7.92 17.59
CA ASP A 94 -10.99 -8.99 16.65
C ASP A 94 -10.32 -8.86 15.28
N ILE A 95 -10.10 -7.62 14.80
CA ILE A 95 -9.47 -7.34 13.49
C ILE A 95 -8.59 -6.09 13.61
N VAL A 96 -7.41 -6.15 13.02
CA VAL A 96 -6.53 -4.97 12.85
C VAL A 96 -6.57 -4.52 11.40
N LEU A 97 -7.09 -3.32 11.14
CA LEU A 97 -6.96 -2.65 9.86
C LEU A 97 -5.64 -1.88 9.81
N THR A 98 -4.73 -2.31 8.94
CA THR A 98 -3.43 -1.64 8.76
C THR A 98 -3.54 -0.62 7.63
N ALA A 99 -3.89 0.63 7.95
CA ALA A 99 -4.07 1.73 7.00
C ALA A 99 -3.01 2.83 7.15
N MET A 100 -1.87 2.50 7.73
CA MET A 100 -0.68 3.34 7.78
C MET A 100 -0.03 3.42 6.39
N VAL A 101 0.68 4.50 6.10
CA VAL A 101 1.36 4.70 4.81
C VAL A 101 2.82 4.28 4.92
N GLY A 102 3.30 3.54 3.93
CA GLY A 102 4.71 3.22 3.76
C GLY A 102 5.25 2.21 4.77
N TYR A 103 6.56 2.23 4.95
CA TYR A 103 7.33 1.32 5.81
C TYR A 103 6.83 1.25 7.27
N ALA A 104 6.26 2.36 7.78
CA ALA A 104 5.85 2.46 9.18
C ALA A 104 4.80 1.42 9.61
N GLY A 105 4.07 0.82 8.67
CA GLY A 105 3.09 -0.23 8.95
C GLY A 105 3.69 -1.61 9.25
N LEU A 106 4.96 -1.86 8.94
CA LEU A 106 5.57 -3.19 9.04
C LEU A 106 5.60 -3.72 10.49
N LYS A 107 6.23 -2.99 11.41
CA LYS A 107 6.39 -3.43 12.82
C LYS A 107 5.06 -3.66 13.54
N PRO A 108 4.07 -2.74 13.46
CA PRO A 108 2.75 -2.96 14.04
C PRO A 108 2.02 -4.18 13.46
N THR A 109 2.14 -4.42 12.14
CA THR A 109 1.54 -5.59 11.49
C THR A 109 2.18 -6.88 11.99
N MET A 110 3.51 -6.92 12.13
CA MET A 110 4.21 -8.08 12.71
C MET A 110 3.74 -8.38 14.15
N ASN A 111 3.56 -7.35 14.97
CA ASN A 111 3.08 -7.53 16.35
C ASN A 111 1.63 -8.05 16.38
N ALA A 112 0.75 -7.51 15.53
CA ALA A 112 -0.62 -8.00 15.40
C ALA A 112 -0.66 -9.48 14.96
N ILE A 113 0.19 -9.90 14.01
CA ILE A 113 0.32 -11.30 13.59
C ILE A 113 0.82 -12.18 14.75
N ARG A 114 1.85 -11.73 15.52
CA ARG A 114 2.32 -12.47 16.71
C ARG A 114 1.21 -12.67 17.74
N ALA A 115 0.36 -11.65 17.91
CA ALA A 115 -0.83 -11.72 18.77
C ALA A 115 -2.02 -12.47 18.14
N ARG A 116 -1.82 -13.07 16.94
CA ARG A 116 -2.84 -13.83 16.19
C ARG A 116 -4.09 -13.02 15.85
N LYS A 117 -3.92 -11.72 15.61
CA LYS A 117 -5.02 -10.83 15.21
C LYS A 117 -5.22 -10.90 13.69
N PRO A 118 -6.41 -11.23 13.19
CA PRO A 118 -6.75 -11.13 11.78
C PRO A 118 -6.40 -9.74 11.23
N ILE A 119 -5.73 -9.71 10.07
CA ILE A 119 -5.27 -8.47 9.45
C ILE A 119 -6.17 -8.12 8.26
N ALA A 120 -6.79 -6.95 8.28
CA ALA A 120 -7.32 -6.29 7.09
C ALA A 120 -6.21 -5.40 6.52
N LEU A 121 -5.52 -5.87 5.47
CA LEU A 121 -4.30 -5.25 4.97
C LEU A 121 -4.60 -4.19 3.92
N ALA A 122 -4.45 -2.92 4.28
CA ALA A 122 -4.49 -1.79 3.34
C ALA A 122 -3.09 -1.18 3.09
N ASN A 123 -2.13 -1.45 3.97
CA ASN A 123 -0.74 -1.04 3.82
C ASN A 123 0.03 -2.08 2.99
N LYS A 124 0.01 -1.92 1.66
CA LYS A 124 0.69 -2.83 0.73
C LYS A 124 2.21 -2.87 0.93
N GLU A 125 2.79 -1.76 1.38
CA GLU A 125 4.23 -1.63 1.59
C GLU A 125 4.75 -2.66 2.61
N THR A 126 3.93 -3.13 3.53
CA THR A 126 4.28 -4.23 4.44
C THR A 126 4.67 -5.50 3.68
N LEU A 127 3.89 -5.91 2.68
CA LEU A 127 4.20 -7.09 1.85
C LEU A 127 5.27 -6.79 0.79
N VAL A 128 5.34 -5.56 0.30
CA VAL A 128 6.41 -5.15 -0.62
C VAL A 128 7.75 -5.25 0.07
N VAL A 129 7.89 -4.71 1.28
CA VAL A 129 9.14 -4.67 2.02
C VAL A 129 9.57 -6.05 2.51
N ALA A 130 8.68 -6.79 3.16
CA ALA A 130 9.02 -7.99 3.92
C ALA A 130 8.00 -9.13 3.72
N GLY A 131 7.50 -9.30 2.48
CA GLY A 131 6.40 -10.22 2.21
C GLY A 131 6.68 -11.68 2.57
N GLU A 132 7.90 -12.18 2.36
CA GLU A 132 8.29 -13.53 2.78
C GLU A 132 8.19 -13.68 4.31
N LEU A 133 8.79 -12.76 5.05
CA LEU A 133 8.75 -12.75 6.52
C LEU A 133 7.31 -12.67 7.05
N ILE A 134 6.50 -11.77 6.51
CA ILE A 134 5.10 -11.59 6.92
C ILE A 134 4.27 -12.85 6.65
N ASN A 135 4.42 -13.45 5.47
CA ASN A 135 3.69 -14.68 5.13
C ASN A 135 4.10 -15.86 6.00
N ASP A 136 5.39 -16.03 6.29
CA ASP A 136 5.86 -17.08 7.19
C ASP A 136 5.32 -16.88 8.60
N MET A 137 5.35 -15.66 9.13
CA MET A 137 4.76 -15.34 10.43
C MET A 137 3.25 -15.63 10.47
N ALA A 138 2.51 -15.20 9.44
CA ALA A 138 1.06 -15.39 9.34
C ALA A 138 0.71 -16.90 9.26
N ARG A 139 1.46 -17.66 8.45
CA ARG A 139 1.30 -19.11 8.32
C ARG A 139 1.59 -19.84 9.63
N LEU A 140 2.67 -19.51 10.31
CA LEU A 140 3.05 -20.14 11.58
C LEU A 140 2.08 -19.83 12.73
N SER A 141 1.51 -18.62 12.75
CA SER A 141 0.52 -18.22 13.76
C SER A 141 -0.92 -18.62 13.42
N GLY A 142 -1.18 -19.01 12.15
CA GLY A 142 -2.55 -19.24 11.64
C GLY A 142 -3.36 -17.94 11.49
N THR A 143 -2.68 -16.80 11.34
CA THR A 143 -3.32 -15.48 11.25
C THR A 143 -3.75 -15.20 9.80
N PRO A 144 -5.04 -14.96 9.51
CA PRO A 144 -5.47 -14.60 8.17
C PRO A 144 -5.08 -13.15 7.83
N ILE A 145 -4.61 -12.95 6.59
CA ILE A 145 -4.39 -11.65 5.99
C ILE A 145 -5.45 -11.46 4.89
N LEU A 146 -6.32 -10.48 5.08
CA LEU A 146 -7.44 -10.18 4.17
C LEU A 146 -7.11 -8.89 3.41
N PRO A 147 -7.05 -8.89 2.07
CA PRO A 147 -6.67 -7.71 1.30
C PRO A 147 -7.76 -6.66 1.32
N VAL A 148 -7.35 -5.40 1.50
CA VAL A 148 -8.20 -4.21 1.42
C VAL A 148 -7.92 -3.42 0.15
N ASP A 149 -6.69 -3.47 -0.39
CA ASP A 149 -6.40 -2.86 -1.69
C ASP A 149 -7.39 -3.37 -2.75
N SER A 150 -7.94 -2.47 -3.57
CA SER A 150 -9.11 -2.78 -4.43
C SER A 150 -8.84 -3.91 -5.40
N GLU A 151 -7.67 -3.95 -6.00
CA GLU A 151 -7.25 -4.96 -6.96
C GLU A 151 -7.07 -6.33 -6.29
N HIS A 152 -6.42 -6.35 -5.13
CA HIS A 152 -6.20 -7.59 -4.38
C HIS A 152 -7.49 -8.11 -3.74
N SER A 153 -8.34 -7.21 -3.25
CA SER A 153 -9.69 -7.58 -2.82
C SER A 153 -10.49 -8.19 -3.97
N ALA A 154 -10.36 -7.65 -5.20
CA ALA A 154 -11.02 -8.21 -6.37
C ALA A 154 -10.52 -9.63 -6.69
N VAL A 155 -9.21 -9.86 -6.70
CA VAL A 155 -8.62 -11.20 -6.89
C VAL A 155 -9.10 -12.14 -5.80
N PHE A 156 -9.06 -11.73 -4.53
CA PHE A 156 -9.55 -12.51 -3.40
C PHE A 156 -11.04 -12.89 -3.55
N GLN A 157 -11.87 -11.95 -4.02
CA GLN A 157 -13.29 -12.21 -4.29
C GLN A 157 -13.50 -13.18 -5.45
N CYS A 158 -12.66 -13.14 -6.49
CA CYS A 158 -12.69 -14.10 -7.59
C CYS A 158 -12.29 -15.51 -7.15
N LEU A 159 -11.39 -15.62 -6.17
CA LEU A 159 -10.92 -16.89 -5.62
C LEU A 159 -11.86 -17.48 -4.55
N ALA A 160 -12.81 -16.70 -4.04
CA ALA A 160 -13.77 -17.18 -3.05
C ALA A 160 -14.61 -18.35 -3.63
N GLY A 161 -14.50 -19.51 -2.99
CA GLY A 161 -15.15 -20.74 -3.45
C GLY A 161 -14.36 -21.59 -4.45
N GLU A 162 -13.19 -21.11 -4.91
CA GLU A 162 -12.31 -21.82 -5.85
C GLU A 162 -11.23 -22.65 -5.12
N LEU A 163 -11.65 -23.42 -4.13
CA LEU A 163 -10.72 -24.19 -3.29
C LEU A 163 -9.97 -25.25 -4.12
N GLY A 164 -8.64 -25.07 -4.21
CA GLY A 164 -7.76 -26.01 -4.90
C GLY A 164 -7.74 -25.90 -6.42
N ASN A 165 -8.49 -24.99 -7.04
CA ASN A 165 -8.43 -24.75 -8.47
C ASN A 165 -7.15 -23.98 -8.84
N PRO A 166 -6.33 -24.49 -9.79
CA PRO A 166 -5.06 -23.88 -10.13
C PRO A 166 -5.25 -22.57 -10.89
N ILE A 167 -4.49 -21.56 -10.45
CA ILE A 167 -4.45 -20.25 -11.08
C ILE A 167 -3.44 -20.28 -12.22
N GLU A 168 -3.88 -19.97 -13.44
CA GLU A 168 -2.97 -19.74 -14.56
C GLU A 168 -2.36 -18.34 -14.48
N LYS A 169 -3.23 -17.29 -14.29
CA LYS A 169 -2.79 -15.90 -14.19
C LYS A 169 -3.65 -15.10 -13.21
N VAL A 170 -3.01 -14.17 -12.51
CA VAL A 170 -3.64 -13.01 -11.86
C VAL A 170 -3.47 -11.81 -12.79
N ILE A 171 -4.57 -11.15 -13.16
CA ILE A 171 -4.58 -10.02 -14.08
C ILE A 171 -4.99 -8.78 -13.27
N LEU A 172 -4.00 -7.95 -12.93
CA LEU A 172 -4.20 -6.70 -12.20
C LEU A 172 -4.56 -5.58 -13.17
N THR A 173 -5.66 -4.90 -12.93
CA THR A 173 -6.04 -3.73 -13.71
C THR A 173 -5.39 -2.46 -13.15
N ALA A 174 -5.08 -1.50 -14.02
CA ALA A 174 -4.56 -0.19 -13.66
C ALA A 174 -5.37 0.90 -14.36
N SER A 175 -5.62 2.03 -13.71
CA SER A 175 -6.21 3.21 -14.41
C SER A 175 -5.28 3.78 -15.50
N GLY A 176 -3.97 3.50 -15.40
CA GLY A 176 -2.91 4.08 -16.20
C GLY A 176 -2.48 5.48 -15.75
N GLY A 177 -3.10 6.02 -14.70
CA GLY A 177 -2.78 7.32 -14.12
C GLY A 177 -3.12 8.51 -15.04
N PRO A 178 -2.83 9.75 -14.59
CA PRO A 178 -3.15 10.97 -15.33
C PRO A 178 -2.31 11.14 -16.60
N PHE A 179 -1.16 10.47 -16.72
CA PHE A 179 -0.20 10.65 -17.78
C PHE A 179 -0.17 9.53 -18.82
N ARG A 180 -1.18 8.66 -18.82
CA ARG A 180 -1.28 7.49 -19.71
C ARG A 180 -1.03 7.83 -21.18
N ASN A 181 -1.52 8.99 -21.66
CA ASN A 181 -1.42 9.41 -23.05
C ASN A 181 -0.28 10.43 -23.31
N CYS A 182 0.56 10.72 -22.31
CA CYS A 182 1.66 11.68 -22.45
C CYS A 182 2.86 11.06 -23.18
N THR A 183 3.55 11.87 -24.01
CA THR A 183 4.86 11.49 -24.58
C THR A 183 5.98 11.63 -23.55
N MET A 184 7.18 11.11 -23.84
CA MET A 184 8.35 11.28 -22.96
C MET A 184 8.73 12.75 -22.76
N GLU A 185 8.61 13.58 -23.81
CA GLU A 185 8.87 15.02 -23.76
C GLU A 185 7.89 15.72 -22.82
N GLN A 186 6.62 15.32 -22.84
CA GLN A 186 5.61 15.83 -21.93
C GLN A 186 5.88 15.39 -20.50
N LEU A 187 6.24 14.10 -20.29
CA LEU A 187 6.58 13.58 -18.96
C LEU A 187 7.77 14.30 -18.33
N ALA A 188 8.73 14.76 -19.13
CA ALA A 188 9.90 15.50 -18.64
C ALA A 188 9.54 16.85 -17.97
N THR A 189 8.37 17.40 -18.28
CA THR A 189 7.93 18.74 -17.83
C THR A 189 6.71 18.72 -16.91
N VAL A 190 6.19 17.53 -16.53
CA VAL A 190 5.02 17.44 -15.65
C VAL A 190 5.30 17.97 -14.26
N THR A 191 4.31 18.65 -13.72
CA THR A 191 4.36 19.23 -12.38
C THR A 191 3.64 18.36 -11.35
N LYS A 192 3.94 18.54 -10.06
CA LYS A 192 3.22 17.88 -8.97
C LYS A 192 1.72 18.18 -9.00
N ALA A 193 1.33 19.41 -9.38
CA ALA A 193 -0.09 19.78 -9.47
C ALA A 193 -0.85 18.99 -10.54
N GLN A 194 -0.18 18.62 -11.65
CA GLN A 194 -0.74 17.74 -12.66
C GLN A 194 -0.77 16.28 -12.17
N ALA A 195 0.30 15.80 -11.54
CA ALA A 195 0.43 14.44 -11.04
C ALA A 195 -0.56 14.11 -9.90
N LEU A 196 -0.96 15.11 -9.11
CA LEU A 196 -1.95 14.96 -8.03
C LEU A 196 -3.41 14.89 -8.51
N LYS A 197 -3.66 15.03 -9.82
CA LYS A 197 -5.02 14.93 -10.40
C LYS A 197 -5.28 13.50 -10.92
N HIS A 198 -5.70 12.61 -10.02
CA HIS A 198 -6.08 11.26 -10.43
C HIS A 198 -7.46 11.27 -11.13
N PRO A 199 -7.64 10.51 -12.26
CA PRO A 199 -8.89 10.57 -13.04
C PRO A 199 -10.11 9.98 -12.32
N ASN A 200 -9.94 8.94 -11.48
CA ASN A 200 -11.04 8.13 -10.95
C ASN A 200 -11.10 8.07 -9.41
N TRP A 201 -10.00 8.36 -8.71
CA TRP A 201 -9.88 8.17 -7.27
C TRP A 201 -9.47 9.45 -6.55
N ASP A 202 -10.06 9.68 -5.38
CA ASP A 202 -9.60 10.70 -4.42
C ASP A 202 -8.74 10.00 -3.35
N MET A 203 -7.43 10.22 -3.42
CA MET A 203 -6.43 9.48 -2.64
C MET A 203 -5.44 10.43 -1.96
N GLY A 204 -4.67 9.90 -1.01
CA GLY A 204 -3.55 10.60 -0.41
C GLY A 204 -2.46 10.97 -1.42
N ALA A 205 -1.70 12.02 -1.15
CA ALA A 205 -0.70 12.56 -2.10
C ALA A 205 0.34 11.50 -2.53
N LYS A 206 0.88 10.70 -1.61
CA LYS A 206 1.90 9.68 -1.92
C LYS A 206 1.38 8.67 -2.93
N ILE A 207 0.25 8.03 -2.68
CA ILE A 207 -0.32 7.00 -3.56
C ILE A 207 -0.77 7.59 -4.90
N THR A 208 -1.16 8.87 -4.95
CA THR A 208 -1.52 9.55 -6.19
C THR A 208 -0.29 9.73 -7.09
N ILE A 209 0.87 10.09 -6.54
CA ILE A 209 2.14 10.14 -7.30
C ILE A 209 2.58 8.72 -7.72
N ASP A 210 2.44 7.72 -6.84
CA ASP A 210 2.72 6.33 -7.18
C ASP A 210 1.83 5.84 -8.34
N SER A 211 0.56 6.22 -8.37
CA SER A 211 -0.35 5.93 -9.48
C SER A 211 0.10 6.62 -10.77
N ALA A 212 0.47 7.91 -10.69
CA ALA A 212 0.93 8.69 -11.84
C ALA A 212 2.19 8.09 -12.48
N SER A 213 3.10 7.53 -11.68
CA SER A 213 4.35 6.91 -12.11
C SER A 213 4.24 5.40 -12.39
N MET A 214 3.09 4.79 -12.22
CA MET A 214 2.83 3.34 -12.24
C MET A 214 3.58 2.54 -11.14
N MET A 215 4.22 3.19 -10.17
CA MET A 215 4.84 2.51 -9.03
C MET A 215 3.78 1.86 -8.12
N ASN A 216 2.60 2.48 -7.99
CA ASN A 216 1.50 1.86 -7.25
C ASN A 216 1.19 0.46 -7.80
N LYS A 217 1.06 0.34 -9.12
CA LYS A 217 0.83 -0.95 -9.79
C LYS A 217 2.04 -1.89 -9.65
N GLY A 218 3.25 -1.35 -9.67
CA GLY A 218 4.46 -2.11 -9.38
C GLY A 218 4.45 -2.74 -7.98
N PHE A 219 4.04 -1.99 -6.95
CA PHE A 219 3.88 -2.53 -5.60
C PHE A 219 2.77 -3.57 -5.51
N GLU A 220 1.69 -3.38 -6.22
CA GLU A 220 0.59 -4.33 -6.27
C GLU A 220 1.00 -5.66 -6.93
N VAL A 221 1.86 -5.64 -7.95
CA VAL A 221 2.45 -6.86 -8.53
C VAL A 221 3.25 -7.64 -7.47
N ILE A 222 4.04 -6.95 -6.65
CA ILE A 222 4.79 -7.59 -5.56
C ILE A 222 3.85 -8.12 -4.48
N GLU A 223 2.85 -7.35 -4.09
CA GLU A 223 1.85 -7.73 -3.10
C GLU A 223 1.05 -8.97 -3.53
N ALA A 224 0.65 -9.05 -4.81
CA ALA A 224 -0.11 -10.17 -5.36
C ALA A 224 0.65 -11.50 -5.23
N LYS A 225 1.96 -11.53 -5.46
CA LYS A 225 2.79 -12.70 -5.23
C LYS A 225 2.61 -13.25 -3.82
N TRP A 226 2.66 -12.38 -2.84
CA TRP A 226 2.62 -12.76 -1.43
C TRP A 226 1.22 -13.13 -0.94
N LEU A 227 0.20 -12.42 -1.37
CA LEU A 227 -1.19 -12.69 -0.97
C LEU A 227 -1.75 -13.97 -1.58
N PHE A 228 -1.41 -14.27 -2.84
CA PHE A 228 -2.03 -15.37 -3.57
C PHE A 228 -1.08 -16.54 -3.84
N GLY A 229 0.19 -16.45 -3.44
CA GLY A 229 1.17 -17.51 -3.62
C GLY A 229 1.50 -17.80 -5.08
N VAL A 230 1.27 -16.84 -5.99
CA VAL A 230 1.54 -16.97 -7.42
C VAL A 230 2.99 -16.61 -7.76
N ARG A 231 3.51 -17.21 -8.83
CA ARG A 231 4.85 -16.88 -9.34
C ARG A 231 4.83 -15.53 -10.07
N PRO A 232 5.98 -14.85 -10.18
CA PRO A 232 6.08 -13.57 -10.91
C PRO A 232 5.57 -13.61 -12.36
N ASP A 233 5.78 -14.73 -13.05
CA ASP A 233 5.34 -14.96 -14.44
C ASP A 233 3.82 -15.18 -14.58
N GLN A 234 3.13 -15.42 -13.48
CA GLN A 234 1.67 -15.54 -13.42
C GLN A 234 0.96 -14.21 -13.14
N ILE A 235 1.69 -13.09 -12.96
CA ILE A 235 1.10 -11.79 -12.65
C ILE A 235 1.21 -10.88 -13.88
N GLU A 236 0.06 -10.56 -14.46
CA GLU A 236 -0.05 -9.67 -15.63
C GLU A 236 -0.72 -8.36 -15.22
N VAL A 237 -0.27 -7.24 -15.80
CA VAL A 237 -0.90 -5.92 -15.64
C VAL A 237 -1.56 -5.52 -16.94
N VAL A 238 -2.80 -5.05 -16.86
CA VAL A 238 -3.51 -4.43 -17.99
C VAL A 238 -4.02 -3.05 -17.58
N VAL A 239 -3.93 -2.09 -18.48
CA VAL A 239 -4.50 -0.75 -18.26
C VAL A 239 -5.97 -0.79 -18.62
N HIS A 240 -6.83 -0.46 -17.65
CA HIS A 240 -8.29 -0.38 -17.76
C HIS A 240 -8.75 1.00 -17.28
N PRO A 241 -8.83 2.00 -18.15
CA PRO A 241 -9.04 3.39 -17.76
C PRO A 241 -10.32 3.67 -17.02
N GLN A 242 -11.37 2.88 -17.28
CA GLN A 242 -12.67 3.07 -16.63
C GLN A 242 -12.68 2.63 -15.15
N SER A 243 -11.70 1.82 -14.72
CA SER A 243 -11.57 1.31 -13.34
C SER A 243 -12.86 0.64 -12.81
N ILE A 244 -13.63 0.00 -13.68
CA ILE A 244 -14.86 -0.75 -13.34
C ILE A 244 -14.52 -2.21 -13.03
N ILE A 245 -13.65 -2.84 -13.82
CA ILE A 245 -13.06 -4.13 -13.48
C ILE A 245 -11.86 -3.84 -12.58
N HIS A 246 -11.94 -4.31 -11.33
CA HIS A 246 -10.88 -4.04 -10.36
C HIS A 246 -9.72 -5.01 -10.47
N SER A 247 -9.94 -6.26 -10.86
CA SER A 247 -8.93 -7.26 -11.28
C SER A 247 -9.62 -8.55 -11.70
N MET A 248 -8.84 -9.50 -12.24
CA MET A 248 -9.34 -10.76 -12.78
C MET A 248 -8.41 -11.92 -12.40
N VAL A 249 -8.96 -13.13 -12.41
CA VAL A 249 -8.20 -14.38 -12.27
C VAL A 249 -8.52 -15.27 -13.46
N GLN A 250 -7.51 -15.74 -14.16
CA GLN A 250 -7.61 -16.78 -15.18
C GLN A 250 -7.19 -18.11 -14.58
N PHE A 251 -8.02 -19.12 -14.76
CA PHE A 251 -7.76 -20.49 -14.32
C PHE A 251 -7.18 -21.34 -15.46
N GLU A 252 -6.56 -22.48 -15.14
CA GLU A 252 -5.93 -23.35 -16.14
C GLU A 252 -6.90 -23.97 -17.17
N ASP A 253 -8.20 -23.97 -16.89
CA ASP A 253 -9.24 -24.38 -17.86
C ASP A 253 -9.58 -23.25 -18.87
N GLY A 254 -8.94 -22.08 -18.74
CA GLY A 254 -9.16 -20.89 -19.57
C GLY A 254 -10.30 -19.98 -19.11
N ALA A 255 -11.02 -20.34 -18.04
CA ALA A 255 -12.05 -19.47 -17.48
C ALA A 255 -11.44 -18.22 -16.83
N VAL A 256 -12.07 -17.06 -17.04
CA VAL A 256 -11.68 -15.81 -16.40
C VAL A 256 -12.80 -15.30 -15.51
N LYS A 257 -12.49 -15.11 -14.22
CA LYS A 257 -13.40 -14.46 -13.27
C LYS A 257 -12.92 -13.02 -13.01
N ALA A 258 -13.86 -12.08 -12.96
CA ALA A 258 -13.59 -10.67 -12.73
C ALA A 258 -14.50 -10.13 -11.64
N GLN A 259 -13.98 -9.25 -10.79
CA GLN A 259 -14.81 -8.48 -9.87
C GLN A 259 -15.01 -7.06 -10.45
N LEU A 260 -16.27 -6.65 -10.53
CA LEU A 260 -16.68 -5.36 -11.04
C LEU A 260 -17.35 -4.54 -9.93
N GLY A 261 -17.16 -3.23 -9.97
CA GLY A 261 -17.81 -2.30 -9.04
C GLY A 261 -17.49 -0.85 -9.36
N MET A 262 -18.19 0.07 -8.69
CA MET A 262 -17.79 1.47 -8.70
C MET A 262 -16.52 1.65 -7.88
N PRO A 263 -15.64 2.61 -8.23
CA PRO A 263 -14.45 2.95 -7.44
C PRO A 263 -14.84 3.48 -6.04
N ASP A 264 -14.87 2.59 -5.04
CA ASP A 264 -15.24 2.90 -3.66
C ASP A 264 -14.54 1.94 -2.70
N MET A 265 -13.63 2.46 -1.87
CA MET A 265 -12.86 1.64 -0.94
C MET A 265 -13.68 1.07 0.22
N ARG A 266 -14.87 1.58 0.49
CA ARG A 266 -15.76 1.03 1.52
C ARG A 266 -16.17 -0.40 1.21
N LEU A 267 -16.30 -0.77 -0.08
CA LEU A 267 -16.64 -2.14 -0.48
C LEU A 267 -15.55 -3.14 -0.08
N PRO A 268 -14.27 -3.00 -0.48
CA PRO A 268 -13.22 -3.93 -0.05
C PRO A 268 -12.96 -3.90 1.46
N ILE A 269 -13.07 -2.73 2.11
CA ILE A 269 -12.95 -2.62 3.56
C ILE A 269 -14.05 -3.44 4.25
N GLN A 270 -15.32 -3.24 3.87
CA GLN A 270 -16.44 -4.00 4.43
C GLN A 270 -16.27 -5.49 4.19
N TYR A 271 -15.83 -5.90 2.99
CA TYR A 271 -15.64 -7.31 2.68
C TYR A 271 -14.53 -7.95 3.53
N ALA A 272 -13.42 -7.23 3.77
CA ALA A 272 -12.37 -7.70 4.67
C ALA A 272 -12.87 -7.87 6.12
N PHE A 273 -13.75 -6.99 6.61
CA PHE A 273 -14.31 -7.09 7.95
C PHE A 273 -15.36 -8.20 8.08
N SER A 274 -16.13 -8.46 7.03
CA SER A 274 -17.28 -9.36 7.05
C SER A 274 -16.99 -10.76 6.51
N TYR A 275 -15.87 -10.97 5.82
CA TYR A 275 -15.57 -12.24 5.17
C TYR A 275 -15.85 -13.45 6.09
N PRO A 276 -16.50 -14.51 5.60
CA PRO A 276 -16.91 -14.76 4.20
C PRO A 276 -18.26 -14.15 3.79
N GLN A 277 -18.91 -13.41 4.65
CA GLN A 277 -20.26 -12.87 4.42
C GLN A 277 -20.22 -11.58 3.59
N ARG A 278 -21.31 -11.28 2.86
CA ARG A 278 -21.55 -10.01 2.20
C ARG A 278 -22.67 -9.27 2.92
N LEU A 279 -22.34 -8.15 3.54
CA LEU A 279 -23.31 -7.32 4.23
C LEU A 279 -24.00 -6.35 3.26
N LYS A 280 -25.26 -6.03 3.54
CA LYS A 280 -26.00 -4.99 2.81
C LYS A 280 -25.32 -3.65 3.07
N ALA A 281 -25.15 -2.84 2.03
CA ALA A 281 -24.56 -1.51 2.11
C ALA A 281 -25.28 -0.50 1.20
N SER A 282 -25.12 0.78 1.52
CA SER A 282 -25.66 1.90 0.73
C SER A 282 -24.72 2.37 -0.39
N PHE A 283 -23.55 1.72 -0.57
CA PHE A 283 -22.53 2.13 -1.53
C PHE A 283 -23.07 2.19 -2.97
N PRO A 284 -22.48 3.04 -3.83
CA PRO A 284 -22.88 3.15 -5.23
C PRO A 284 -22.94 1.79 -5.95
N ARG A 285 -23.97 1.59 -6.75
CA ARG A 285 -24.13 0.38 -7.57
C ARG A 285 -23.65 0.62 -8.98
N LEU A 286 -22.97 -0.37 -9.56
CA LEU A 286 -22.66 -0.34 -10.99
C LEU A 286 -23.97 -0.42 -11.79
N ASP A 287 -24.15 0.55 -12.70
CA ASP A 287 -25.25 0.55 -13.65
C ASP A 287 -24.69 0.31 -15.07
N PHE A 288 -25.00 -0.81 -15.65
CA PHE A 288 -24.56 -1.19 -16.99
C PHE A 288 -25.14 -0.27 -18.10
N LYS A 289 -26.19 0.50 -17.84
CA LYS A 289 -26.66 1.54 -18.77
C LYS A 289 -25.68 2.69 -18.91
N MET A 290 -24.87 2.95 -17.86
CA MET A 290 -23.85 3.98 -17.86
C MET A 290 -22.47 3.44 -18.24
N CYS A 291 -22.29 2.13 -18.18
CA CYS A 291 -21.03 1.43 -18.48
C CYS A 291 -21.12 0.74 -19.84
N THR A 292 -21.03 1.51 -20.91
CA THR A 292 -21.24 0.99 -22.29
C THR A 292 -19.97 0.40 -22.92
N ASN A 293 -18.78 0.78 -22.45
CA ASN A 293 -17.50 0.33 -22.98
C ASN A 293 -16.52 0.02 -21.86
N LEU A 294 -15.88 -1.14 -21.95
CA LEU A 294 -14.75 -1.54 -21.12
C LEU A 294 -13.56 -1.77 -22.05
N THR A 295 -12.49 -1.02 -21.87
CA THR A 295 -11.32 -1.06 -22.74
C THR A 295 -10.08 -1.49 -21.98
N PHE A 296 -9.16 -2.14 -22.69
CA PHE A 296 -7.90 -2.64 -22.14
C PHE A 296 -6.76 -2.24 -23.04
N GLU A 297 -5.64 -1.83 -22.45
CA GLU A 297 -4.41 -1.46 -23.12
C GLU A 297 -3.23 -2.16 -22.42
N GLN A 298 -2.15 -2.39 -23.16
CA GLN A 298 -0.90 -2.88 -22.56
C GLN A 298 -0.19 -1.74 -21.82
N PRO A 299 0.39 -1.99 -20.63
CA PRO A 299 1.18 -0.99 -19.94
C PRO A 299 2.49 -0.70 -20.68
N ASP A 300 2.85 0.57 -20.80
CA ASP A 300 4.12 0.98 -21.40
C ASP A 300 5.22 1.11 -20.35
N THR A 301 5.98 0.05 -20.17
CA THR A 301 7.07 -0.02 -19.18
C THR A 301 8.31 0.80 -19.57
N THR A 302 8.40 1.26 -20.81
CA THR A 302 9.47 2.17 -21.24
C THR A 302 9.19 3.59 -20.75
N ARG A 303 7.96 4.07 -20.94
CA ARG A 303 7.55 5.39 -20.43
C ARG A 303 7.39 5.41 -18.91
N PHE A 304 6.87 4.34 -18.35
CA PHE A 304 6.66 4.19 -16.90
C PHE A 304 7.66 3.18 -16.32
N ARG A 305 8.92 3.62 -16.27
CA ARG A 305 10.06 2.79 -15.82
C ARG A 305 9.86 2.19 -14.43
N ASN A 306 9.12 2.88 -13.56
CA ASN A 306 8.84 2.41 -12.20
C ASN A 306 8.13 1.05 -12.16
N LEU A 307 7.22 0.77 -13.10
CA LEU A 307 6.59 -0.55 -13.20
C LEU A 307 7.62 -1.63 -13.57
N ALA A 308 8.53 -1.35 -14.52
CA ALA A 308 9.59 -2.28 -14.87
C ALA A 308 10.55 -2.55 -13.69
N LEU A 309 10.95 -1.49 -12.95
CA LEU A 309 11.81 -1.62 -11.76
C LEU A 309 11.16 -2.49 -10.67
N ALA A 310 9.85 -2.39 -10.49
CA ALA A 310 9.12 -3.24 -9.56
C ALA A 310 9.13 -4.73 -10.00
N TYR A 311 8.96 -5.02 -11.31
CA TYR A 311 9.12 -6.38 -11.83
C TYR A 311 10.54 -6.90 -11.66
N GLU A 312 11.56 -6.08 -11.93
CA GLU A 312 12.96 -6.43 -11.71
C GLU A 312 13.22 -6.77 -10.23
N ALA A 313 12.68 -5.96 -9.31
CA ALA A 313 12.79 -6.21 -7.88
C ALA A 313 12.06 -7.50 -7.46
N LEU A 314 10.87 -7.76 -8.02
CA LEU A 314 10.10 -8.97 -7.77
C LEU A 314 10.88 -10.24 -8.21
N HIS A 315 11.48 -10.21 -9.39
CA HIS A 315 12.28 -11.32 -9.91
C HIS A 315 13.57 -11.52 -9.13
N LYS A 316 14.23 -10.43 -8.71
CA LYS A 316 15.45 -10.48 -7.89
C LYS A 316 15.19 -11.05 -6.50
N GLY A 317 14.06 -10.69 -5.88
CA GLY A 317 13.68 -11.13 -4.55
C GLY A 317 14.58 -10.53 -3.45
N GLY A 318 14.68 -11.23 -2.33
CA GLY A 318 15.46 -10.79 -1.17
C GLY A 318 15.02 -9.41 -0.67
N ASN A 319 15.99 -8.55 -0.35
CA ASN A 319 15.72 -7.18 0.08
C ASN A 319 15.49 -6.18 -1.07
N MET A 320 15.49 -6.62 -2.35
CA MET A 320 15.38 -5.69 -3.49
C MET A 320 14.04 -4.92 -3.49
N PRO A 321 12.88 -5.53 -3.21
CA PRO A 321 11.62 -4.77 -3.11
C PRO A 321 11.62 -3.75 -1.96
N CYS A 322 12.31 -4.04 -0.84
CA CYS A 322 12.51 -3.07 0.25
C CYS A 322 13.31 -1.86 -0.23
N ILE A 323 14.36 -2.08 -1.04
CA ILE A 323 15.15 -1.00 -1.64
C ILE A 323 14.26 -0.13 -2.53
N VAL A 324 13.46 -0.73 -3.41
CA VAL A 324 12.54 0.02 -4.28
C VAL A 324 11.54 0.84 -3.46
N ASN A 325 10.94 0.26 -2.42
CA ASN A 325 10.01 0.97 -1.57
C ASN A 325 10.67 2.16 -0.84
N ALA A 326 11.81 1.95 -0.20
CA ALA A 326 12.51 2.99 0.56
C ALA A 326 12.95 4.15 -0.35
N ALA A 327 13.52 3.84 -1.52
CA ALA A 327 13.89 4.84 -2.52
C ALA A 327 12.66 5.60 -3.03
N ASN A 328 11.56 4.89 -3.34
CA ASN A 328 10.31 5.50 -3.83
C ASN A 328 9.71 6.46 -2.80
N GLU A 329 9.65 6.11 -1.53
CA GLU A 329 9.14 7.03 -0.50
C GLU A 329 9.95 8.33 -0.44
N VAL A 330 11.28 8.25 -0.59
CA VAL A 330 12.17 9.43 -0.58
C VAL A 330 11.96 10.29 -1.84
N VAL A 331 11.93 9.68 -3.04
CA VAL A 331 11.80 10.46 -4.28
C VAL A 331 10.41 11.06 -4.44
N VAL A 332 9.35 10.36 -4.00
CA VAL A 332 7.99 10.92 -4.00
C VAL A 332 7.89 12.12 -3.08
N ALA A 333 8.47 12.04 -1.87
CA ALA A 333 8.51 13.17 -0.96
C ALA A 333 9.30 14.35 -1.55
N ALA A 334 10.42 14.11 -2.23
CA ALA A 334 11.21 15.11 -2.91
C ALA A 334 10.47 15.75 -4.10
N PHE A 335 9.77 14.94 -4.90
CA PHE A 335 8.93 15.44 -6.01
C PHE A 335 7.81 16.36 -5.50
N LEU A 336 7.16 16.00 -4.41
CA LEU A 336 6.13 16.84 -3.78
C LEU A 336 6.68 18.16 -3.24
N ARG A 337 8.00 18.26 -2.98
CA ARG A 337 8.70 19.51 -2.60
C ARG A 337 9.38 20.21 -3.80
N ASP A 338 9.17 19.73 -5.04
CA ASP A 338 9.80 20.23 -6.27
C ASP A 338 11.36 20.13 -6.27
N GLU A 339 11.91 19.15 -5.55
CA GLU A 339 13.36 18.92 -5.45
C GLU A 339 13.89 17.97 -6.55
N ILE A 340 13.01 17.24 -7.23
CA ILE A 340 13.33 16.30 -8.29
C ILE A 340 12.24 16.32 -9.38
N SER A 341 12.61 16.05 -10.64
CA SER A 341 11.65 15.92 -11.73
C SER A 341 10.90 14.56 -11.69
N PHE A 342 9.79 14.48 -12.42
CA PHE A 342 9.00 13.26 -12.51
C PHE A 342 9.82 12.06 -13.02
N LEU A 343 10.56 12.22 -14.11
CA LEU A 343 11.44 11.17 -14.62
C LEU A 343 12.65 10.89 -13.74
N GLY A 344 13.18 11.91 -13.08
CA GLY A 344 14.28 11.77 -12.13
C GLY A 344 13.96 10.85 -10.94
N MET A 345 12.69 10.66 -10.60
CA MET A 345 12.30 9.69 -9.57
C MET A 345 12.75 8.27 -9.95
N SER A 346 12.47 7.84 -11.18
CA SER A 346 12.89 6.51 -11.67
C SER A 346 14.42 6.35 -11.69
N ASP A 347 15.14 7.39 -12.12
CA ASP A 347 16.61 7.37 -12.18
C ASP A 347 17.23 7.14 -10.78
N VAL A 348 16.70 7.82 -9.75
CA VAL A 348 17.18 7.64 -8.37
C VAL A 348 16.85 6.25 -7.83
N ILE A 349 15.64 5.73 -8.09
CA ILE A 349 15.24 4.38 -7.66
C ILE A 349 16.17 3.34 -8.30
N GLU A 350 16.34 3.38 -9.61
CA GLU A 350 17.20 2.45 -10.35
C GLU A 350 18.65 2.50 -9.86
N LYS A 351 19.16 3.69 -9.60
CA LYS A 351 20.51 3.87 -9.06
C LYS A 351 20.64 3.31 -7.64
N ALA A 352 19.66 3.55 -6.77
CA ALA A 352 19.64 2.97 -5.42
C ALA A 352 19.65 1.43 -5.48
N MET A 353 18.86 0.82 -6.38
CA MET A 353 18.87 -0.64 -6.61
C MET A 353 20.25 -1.19 -7.02
N SER A 354 21.06 -0.38 -7.71
CA SER A 354 22.39 -0.78 -8.15
C SER A 354 23.48 -0.59 -7.09
N ILE A 355 23.29 0.29 -6.11
CA ILE A 355 24.31 0.67 -5.10
C ILE A 355 24.10 -0.09 -3.78
N VAL A 356 22.83 -0.22 -3.33
CA VAL A 356 22.54 -0.86 -2.04
C VAL A 356 22.82 -2.34 -2.09
N SER A 357 23.52 -2.84 -1.06
CA SER A 357 23.91 -4.24 -0.96
C SER A 357 22.71 -5.18 -0.97
N PHE A 358 22.78 -6.20 -1.82
CA PHE A 358 21.74 -7.23 -1.92
C PHE A 358 21.87 -8.28 -0.82
N VAL A 359 20.76 -8.58 -0.15
CA VAL A 359 20.62 -9.66 0.83
C VAL A 359 19.56 -10.63 0.32
N ALA A 360 19.95 -11.88 0.04
CA ALA A 360 19.08 -12.86 -0.61
C ALA A 360 17.98 -13.41 0.31
N LYS A 361 18.26 -13.54 1.60
CA LYS A 361 17.34 -14.03 2.65
C LYS A 361 17.40 -13.08 3.84
N PRO A 362 16.71 -11.92 3.74
CA PRO A 362 16.78 -10.92 4.80
C PRO A 362 15.90 -11.32 5.99
N GLU A 363 16.41 -11.07 7.19
CA GLU A 363 15.66 -11.08 8.44
C GLU A 363 15.11 -9.67 8.73
N TYR A 364 14.37 -9.51 9.83
CA TYR A 364 13.74 -8.22 10.15
C TYR A 364 14.77 -7.08 10.26
N GLU A 365 15.90 -7.33 10.93
CA GLU A 365 16.98 -6.35 11.11
C GLU A 365 17.65 -5.97 9.79
N ASP A 366 17.72 -6.89 8.84
CA ASP A 366 18.23 -6.62 7.49
C ASP A 366 17.28 -5.67 6.72
N TYR A 367 15.97 -5.84 6.86
CA TYR A 367 15.01 -4.91 6.28
C TYR A 367 15.10 -3.51 6.91
N VAL A 368 15.28 -3.42 8.23
CA VAL A 368 15.49 -2.14 8.94
C VAL A 368 16.76 -1.45 8.42
N ALA A 369 17.86 -2.19 8.34
CA ALA A 369 19.14 -1.67 7.85
C ALA A 369 19.07 -1.27 6.37
N THR A 370 18.42 -2.09 5.53
CA THR A 370 18.19 -1.83 4.10
C THR A 370 17.39 -0.57 3.89
N ASP A 371 16.25 -0.39 4.59
CA ASP A 371 15.41 0.80 4.48
C ASP A 371 16.19 2.06 4.86
N ALA A 372 16.87 2.04 6.02
CA ALA A 372 17.65 3.19 6.50
C ALA A 372 18.79 3.56 5.54
N MET A 373 19.55 2.57 5.05
CA MET A 373 20.65 2.78 4.10
C MET A 373 20.12 3.34 2.78
N THR A 374 19.06 2.74 2.24
CA THR A 374 18.48 3.16 0.96
C THR A 374 17.97 4.59 1.02
N ARG A 375 17.28 4.98 2.11
CA ARG A 375 16.81 6.36 2.30
C ARG A 375 17.97 7.35 2.29
N ARG A 376 19.08 7.04 2.95
CA ARG A 376 20.28 7.90 2.95
C ARG A 376 20.84 8.04 1.54
N ILE A 377 21.04 6.91 0.83
CA ILE A 377 21.57 6.91 -0.55
C ILE A 377 20.65 7.70 -1.49
N ALA A 378 19.33 7.47 -1.43
CA ALA A 378 18.37 8.21 -2.28
C ALA A 378 18.42 9.72 -2.02
N GLN A 379 18.55 10.16 -0.77
CA GLN A 379 18.72 11.59 -0.43
C GLN A 379 20.02 12.18 -0.98
N GLU A 380 21.13 11.43 -0.93
CA GLU A 380 22.42 11.84 -1.51
C GLU A 380 22.32 11.98 -3.03
N LEU A 381 21.69 10.99 -3.70
CA LEU A 381 21.47 11.01 -5.15
C LEU A 381 20.60 12.20 -5.61
N ILE A 382 19.55 12.54 -4.85
CA ILE A 382 18.71 13.73 -5.13
C ILE A 382 19.55 15.01 -5.06
N LYS A 383 20.40 15.14 -4.04
CA LYS A 383 21.31 16.30 -3.91
C LYS A 383 22.29 16.41 -5.09
N LEU A 384 22.86 15.30 -5.54
CA LEU A 384 23.74 15.28 -6.72
C LEU A 384 22.98 15.69 -7.99
N ASN A 385 21.75 15.21 -8.18
CA ASN A 385 20.93 15.60 -9.32
C ASN A 385 20.65 17.10 -9.37
N SER A 386 20.45 17.73 -8.21
CA SER A 386 20.24 19.18 -8.10
C SER A 386 21.48 20.02 -8.44
N THR A 387 22.69 19.44 -8.40
CA THR A 387 23.95 20.10 -8.82
C THR A 387 24.25 19.95 -10.32
N GLY A 388 23.33 19.35 -11.11
CA GLY A 388 23.47 19.18 -12.56
C GLY A 388 24.16 17.86 -12.96
N ILE A 389 24.53 17.02 -12.01
CA ILE A 389 25.09 15.70 -12.29
C ILE A 389 23.91 14.73 -12.52
N ARG A 390 23.80 14.20 -13.74
CA ARG A 390 22.77 13.19 -14.04
C ARG A 390 23.09 11.90 -13.32
N VAL A 391 22.23 11.49 -12.42
CA VAL A 391 22.38 10.27 -11.59
C VAL A 391 22.51 9.01 -12.45
N SER A 392 21.83 8.95 -13.59
CA SER A 392 21.95 7.88 -14.58
C SER A 392 23.34 7.70 -15.20
N GLN A 393 24.23 8.71 -15.08
CA GLN A 393 25.61 8.67 -15.62
C GLN A 393 26.66 8.24 -14.58
N LEU A 394 26.28 8.06 -13.32
CA LEU A 394 27.20 7.62 -12.28
C LEU A 394 27.54 6.11 -12.47
N PRO A 395 28.80 5.68 -12.26
CA PRO A 395 29.18 4.26 -12.39
C PRO A 395 28.39 3.38 -11.41
N SER A 396 28.08 2.16 -11.82
CA SER A 396 27.49 1.16 -10.92
C SER A 396 28.58 0.53 -10.05
N SER A 397 28.24 0.04 -8.86
CA SER A 397 29.19 -0.62 -7.94
C SER A 397 29.92 -1.85 -8.57
N SER A 398 29.36 -2.39 -9.66
CA SER A 398 30.00 -3.48 -10.44
C SER A 398 31.13 -2.99 -11.35
N GLU A 399 31.21 -1.69 -11.68
CA GLU A 399 32.23 -1.12 -12.56
C GLU A 399 33.46 -0.62 -11.79
N GLU A 400 33.30 -0.20 -10.52
CA GLU A 400 34.41 0.22 -9.66
C GLU A 400 35.36 -0.96 -9.34
N ASN A 401 34.84 -2.17 -9.19
CA ASN A 401 35.64 -3.37 -8.92
C ASN A 401 36.42 -3.90 -10.15
N LYS A 402 36.11 -3.43 -11.37
CA LYS A 402 36.88 -3.81 -12.58
C LYS A 402 38.09 -2.93 -12.84
N ASN A 403 38.09 -1.71 -12.29
CA ASN A 403 39.23 -0.76 -12.47
C ASN A 403 40.27 -0.82 -11.34
N SER A 404 40.10 -1.72 -10.37
CA SER A 404 41.01 -1.91 -9.24
C SER A 404 41.80 -3.24 -9.31
N LYS A 405 41.90 -3.85 -10.49
CA LYS A 405 42.72 -5.05 -10.73
C LYS A 405 43.80 -4.78 -11.77
#